data_27aa3b7b1b7cc11bae6c7517d7e176ef
#
_entry.id   27aa3b7b1b7cc11bae6c7517d7e176ef
#
_cell.length_a   1.000
_cell.length_b   1.000
_cell.length_c   1.000
_cell.angle_alpha   90.00
_cell.angle_beta   90.00
_cell.angle_gamma   90.00
#
_symmetry.space_group_name_H-M   'P 1'
#
loop_
_entity.id
_entity.type
_entity.pdbx_description
1 polymer ?
#
loop_
_entity_poly.entity_id
_entity_poly.type
_entity_poly.pdbx_seq_one_letter_code
_entity_poly.pdbx_strand_id
1 'polypeptide(L)'
;MDTGGNSLPSGSDAVKRKVCYFYDPEVGNYYYGQGHPMKPHRIRMTHALLAHYGLLQHMQVLKPFPARDRDLCRFHADDYVSFLKSITPETQQDQLRQLKRFNVGEDCPVFDGLFSFCQTYAGGSVGGAVKLNHGLCDIAVNWAGGLHHAKKCEASGFCYVNDIVLAILELLKTHEIDIHHGDGVEEAFYTTDRVMTVSFHKFGDYFPGTGDIRDIGYGKGKYYSLNVPLDDGIDESYHFLFKPLIGKVMEVFKPGAVVLQCGADSLSGDRLGCFNLSIKGHAECVKFMRSFNVPLLLLGGGGYTIRNVARCWCYETGVALGIEVDDKMPQHEYFEYFGPDYTLHVAPSNMENKNSRQLLEEIKCRLLDYLTKLQHAPSVQFQERPPDTEIPEADEDQDDGDERWEDFNMDVDDDRKLLSGRVKREAVEAEPKELEGQRGAAEHARGSEAMADETASAKPLNTVPMQMDEVNVKVEQENVKPSDQPYPKP
;
A
#
# COMPACT_ATOMS: atom_id res chain seq x y z
N MET A 1 -1.09 -5.15 49.40
CA MET A 1 -1.77 -5.72 48.20
C MET A 1 -2.21 -4.54 47.34
N ASP A 2 -1.28 -4.09 46.51
CA ASP A 2 -1.53 -2.93 45.63
C ASP A 2 -2.22 -3.40 44.38
N THR A 3 -3.45 -2.97 44.21
CA THR A 3 -4.17 -3.06 42.95
C THR A 3 -3.74 -1.89 42.06
N GLY A 4 -2.71 -2.13 41.26
CA GLY A 4 -2.25 -1.17 40.25
C GLY A 4 -3.29 -0.94 39.21
N GLY A 5 -4.05 0.14 39.33
CA GLY A 5 -4.91 0.67 38.30
C GLY A 5 -4.05 1.14 37.11
N ASN A 6 -4.23 0.54 35.95
CA ASN A 6 -3.72 1.05 34.69
C ASN A 6 -4.41 2.40 34.38
N SER A 7 -3.86 3.48 34.91
CA SER A 7 -4.16 4.81 34.43
C SER A 7 -3.44 5.00 33.10
N LEU A 8 -4.22 5.20 32.02
CA LEU A 8 -3.74 5.65 30.73
C LEU A 8 -2.90 6.92 30.94
N PRO A 9 -1.68 7.01 30.44
CA PRO A 9 -0.90 8.24 30.50
C PRO A 9 -1.57 9.27 29.59
N SER A 10 -2.33 10.18 30.16
CA SER A 10 -2.73 11.42 29.50
C SER A 10 -1.54 12.38 29.57
N GLY A 11 -0.75 12.42 28.51
CA GLY A 11 0.34 13.40 28.41
C GLY A 11 1.34 13.06 27.36
N SER A 12 1.41 13.95 26.37
CA SER A 12 2.47 14.18 25.39
C SER A 12 3.24 12.97 24.82
N ASP A 13 3.28 12.89 23.58
CA ASP A 13 4.10 12.27 22.52
C ASP A 13 5.43 11.54 22.86
N ALA A 14 5.74 11.25 24.11
CA ALA A 14 7.06 10.82 24.56
C ALA A 14 7.22 9.31 24.79
N VAL A 15 6.25 8.47 24.49
CA VAL A 15 6.45 7.02 24.60
C VAL A 15 7.12 6.50 23.34
N LYS A 16 8.43 6.20 23.45
CA LYS A 16 9.19 5.53 22.40
C LYS A 16 8.55 4.17 22.13
N ARG A 17 8.01 3.98 20.92
CA ARG A 17 7.41 2.73 20.46
C ARG A 17 8.44 1.89 19.73
N LYS A 18 8.32 0.58 19.85
CA LYS A 18 9.08 -0.37 19.05
C LYS A 18 8.43 -0.44 17.66
N VAL A 19 9.18 -0.03 16.64
CA VAL A 19 8.75 -0.08 15.24
C VAL A 19 9.55 -1.14 14.50
N CYS A 20 8.87 -2.01 13.73
CA CYS A 20 9.51 -2.88 12.76
C CYS A 20 9.09 -2.50 11.34
N TYR A 21 10.00 -2.61 10.38
CA TYR A 21 9.80 -2.26 8.98
C TYR A 21 10.20 -3.43 8.10
N PHE A 22 9.24 -3.90 7.31
CA PHE A 22 9.45 -4.98 6.36
C PHE A 22 9.86 -4.40 5.00
N TYR A 23 11.02 -4.81 4.50
CA TYR A 23 11.56 -4.36 3.23
C TYR A 23 12.31 -5.49 2.51
N ASP A 24 12.05 -5.61 1.20
CA ASP A 24 12.81 -6.45 0.29
C ASP A 24 13.22 -5.61 -0.93
N PRO A 25 14.51 -5.46 -1.23
CA PRO A 25 14.99 -4.70 -2.38
C PRO A 25 14.49 -5.25 -3.72
N GLU A 26 14.17 -6.54 -3.80
CA GLU A 26 13.64 -7.16 -5.03
C GLU A 26 12.25 -6.62 -5.41
N VAL A 27 11.43 -6.19 -4.44
CA VAL A 27 10.09 -5.64 -4.71
C VAL A 27 10.17 -4.48 -5.69
N GLY A 28 11.16 -3.62 -5.58
CA GLY A 28 11.34 -2.46 -6.48
C GLY A 28 11.78 -2.82 -7.90
N ASN A 29 12.11 -4.08 -8.19
CA ASN A 29 12.52 -4.54 -9.51
C ASN A 29 11.34 -5.02 -10.38
N TYR A 30 10.22 -5.37 -9.78
CA TYR A 30 9.06 -5.83 -10.53
C TYR A 30 8.44 -4.72 -11.38
N TYR A 31 7.98 -5.10 -12.57
CA TYR A 31 7.53 -4.16 -13.58
C TYR A 31 6.20 -4.61 -14.19
N TYR A 32 5.14 -3.86 -13.95
CA TYR A 32 3.78 -4.12 -14.45
C TYR A 32 3.63 -3.93 -15.96
N GLY A 33 4.59 -3.31 -16.62
CA GLY A 33 4.57 -3.07 -18.05
C GLY A 33 4.70 -1.59 -18.44
N GLN A 34 4.93 -1.37 -19.74
CA GLN A 34 5.10 -0.03 -20.28
C GLN A 34 3.80 0.78 -20.14
N GLY A 35 3.91 2.00 -19.62
CA GLY A 35 2.75 2.89 -19.46
C GLY A 35 1.88 2.59 -18.24
N HIS A 36 1.98 1.40 -17.63
CA HIS A 36 1.19 1.04 -16.45
C HIS A 36 1.44 2.01 -15.29
N PRO A 37 0.39 2.51 -14.59
CA PRO A 37 0.57 3.51 -13.52
C PRO A 37 1.24 2.93 -12.28
N MET A 38 0.97 1.67 -11.90
CA MET A 38 1.60 1.02 -10.75
C MET A 38 3.09 0.80 -11.00
N LYS A 39 3.92 1.35 -10.13
CA LYS A 39 5.40 1.27 -10.20
C LYS A 39 5.96 0.80 -8.86
N PRO A 40 6.29 -0.49 -8.70
CA PRO A 40 6.92 -1.01 -7.48
C PRO A 40 8.24 -0.32 -7.12
N HIS A 41 8.92 0.30 -8.07
CA HIS A 41 10.12 1.12 -7.86
C HIS A 41 9.95 2.21 -6.78
N ARG A 42 8.72 2.70 -6.55
CA ARG A 42 8.40 3.64 -5.47
C ARG A 42 8.81 3.12 -4.09
N ILE A 43 8.77 1.81 -3.85
CA ILE A 43 9.19 1.17 -2.60
C ILE A 43 10.68 1.36 -2.36
N ARG A 44 11.49 1.21 -3.41
CA ARG A 44 12.94 1.45 -3.35
C ARG A 44 13.28 2.91 -3.10
N MET A 45 12.55 3.84 -3.75
CA MET A 45 12.72 5.27 -3.51
C MET A 45 12.35 5.64 -2.06
N THR A 46 11.29 5.06 -1.51
CA THR A 46 10.92 5.24 -0.09
C THR A 46 12.03 4.77 0.83
N HIS A 47 12.54 3.56 0.61
CA HIS A 47 13.63 3.01 1.43
C HIS A 47 14.90 3.87 1.38
N ALA A 48 15.26 4.39 0.22
CA ALA A 48 16.38 5.31 0.07
C ALA A 48 16.19 6.60 0.90
N LEU A 49 14.99 7.18 0.91
CA LEU A 49 14.69 8.33 1.76
C LEU A 49 14.81 7.97 3.25
N LEU A 50 14.23 6.82 3.68
CA LEU A 50 14.33 6.36 5.07
C LEU A 50 15.79 6.21 5.51
N ALA A 51 16.63 5.66 4.64
CA ALA A 51 18.06 5.48 4.91
C ALA A 51 18.78 6.82 5.07
N HIS A 52 18.56 7.76 4.14
CA HIS A 52 19.29 9.03 4.11
C HIS A 52 18.80 10.06 5.14
N TYR A 53 17.53 9.98 5.56
CA TYR A 53 17.04 10.67 6.74
C TYR A 53 17.45 10.00 8.07
N GLY A 54 18.15 8.87 8.02
CA GLY A 54 18.60 8.14 9.21
C GLY A 54 17.49 7.44 10.00
N LEU A 55 16.30 7.26 9.41
CA LEU A 55 15.17 6.65 10.11
C LEU A 55 15.36 5.15 10.35
N LEU A 56 16.10 4.45 9.48
CA LEU A 56 16.33 3.01 9.59
C LEU A 56 17.01 2.58 10.89
N GLN A 57 17.86 3.45 11.47
CA GLN A 57 18.55 3.17 12.75
C GLN A 57 17.62 3.19 13.97
N HIS A 58 16.39 3.68 13.83
CA HIS A 58 15.41 3.81 14.91
C HIS A 58 14.35 2.72 14.91
N MET A 59 14.42 1.78 13.97
CA MET A 59 13.48 0.67 13.83
C MET A 59 14.19 -0.64 13.49
N GLN A 60 13.52 -1.76 13.74
CA GLN A 60 14.01 -3.07 13.31
C GLN A 60 13.64 -3.24 11.82
N VAL A 61 14.64 -3.32 10.93
CA VAL A 61 14.44 -3.59 9.52
C VAL A 61 14.50 -5.10 9.29
N LEU A 62 13.45 -5.65 8.70
CA LEU A 62 13.24 -7.08 8.51
C LEU A 62 13.00 -7.41 7.03
N LYS A 63 13.60 -8.48 6.55
CA LYS A 63 13.24 -9.02 5.23
C LYS A 63 11.93 -9.81 5.37
N PRO A 64 10.91 -9.57 4.49
CA PRO A 64 9.70 -10.38 4.48
C PRO A 64 10.03 -11.84 4.20
N PHE A 65 9.40 -12.73 4.93
CA PHE A 65 9.40 -14.14 4.55
C PHE A 65 8.29 -14.35 3.52
N PRO A 66 8.57 -14.88 2.30
CA PRO A 66 7.55 -15.06 1.30
C PRO A 66 6.40 -15.93 1.79
N ALA A 67 5.15 -15.45 1.66
CA ALA A 67 3.98 -16.21 2.04
C ALA A 67 3.90 -17.50 1.22
N ARG A 68 3.59 -18.63 1.86
CA ARG A 68 3.43 -19.91 1.19
C ARG A 68 2.03 -20.01 0.56
N ASP A 69 1.85 -20.93 -0.37
CA ASP A 69 0.55 -21.19 -1.01
C ASP A 69 -0.57 -21.37 0.04
N ARG A 70 -0.31 -22.17 1.09
CA ARG A 70 -1.26 -22.40 2.20
C ARG A 70 -1.60 -21.12 2.99
N ASP A 71 -0.64 -20.18 3.08
CA ASP A 71 -0.84 -18.92 3.78
C ASP A 71 -1.77 -18.02 2.94
N LEU A 72 -1.61 -18.03 1.62
CA LEU A 72 -2.48 -17.31 0.67
C LEU A 72 -3.88 -17.91 0.61
N CYS A 73 -4.00 -19.26 0.65
CA CYS A 73 -5.26 -19.98 0.64
C CYS A 73 -6.08 -19.83 1.92
N ARG A 74 -5.58 -19.14 2.95
CA ARG A 74 -6.42 -18.73 4.10
C ARG A 74 -7.57 -17.80 3.69
N PHE A 75 -7.41 -17.07 2.59
CA PHE A 75 -8.45 -16.22 2.01
C PHE A 75 -8.75 -16.57 0.56
N HIS A 76 -7.72 -16.68 -0.30
CA HIS A 76 -7.90 -16.91 -1.72
C HIS A 76 -8.25 -18.37 -2.01
N ALA A 77 -9.01 -18.58 -3.10
CA ALA A 77 -9.34 -19.91 -3.57
C ALA A 77 -8.10 -20.63 -4.13
N ASP A 78 -8.00 -21.94 -3.86
CA ASP A 78 -6.85 -22.78 -4.24
C ASP A 78 -6.58 -22.75 -5.76
N ASP A 79 -7.63 -22.75 -6.58
CA ASP A 79 -7.52 -22.68 -8.04
C ASP A 79 -6.97 -21.32 -8.53
N TYR A 80 -7.32 -20.23 -7.86
CA TYR A 80 -6.79 -18.91 -8.14
C TYR A 80 -5.30 -18.79 -7.75
N VAL A 81 -4.92 -19.26 -6.56
CA VAL A 81 -3.53 -19.28 -6.12
C VAL A 81 -2.67 -20.17 -7.04
N SER A 82 -3.18 -21.35 -7.41
CA SER A 82 -2.52 -22.25 -8.35
C SER A 82 -2.34 -21.61 -9.73
N PHE A 83 -3.33 -20.86 -10.21
CA PHE A 83 -3.23 -20.09 -11.45
C PHE A 83 -2.14 -19.00 -11.34
N LEU A 84 -2.15 -18.15 -10.30
CA LEU A 84 -1.12 -17.13 -10.12
C LEU A 84 0.28 -17.72 -10.07
N LYS A 85 0.45 -18.90 -9.50
CA LYS A 85 1.73 -19.61 -9.44
C LYS A 85 2.20 -20.14 -10.79
N SER A 86 1.29 -20.51 -11.67
CA SER A 86 1.59 -21.14 -12.95
C SER A 86 1.69 -20.18 -14.13
N ILE A 87 1.09 -19.00 -14.01
CA ILE A 87 1.03 -18.05 -15.12
C ILE A 87 2.34 -17.27 -15.27
N THR A 88 2.83 -17.21 -16.51
CA THR A 88 4.02 -16.43 -16.89
C THR A 88 3.73 -15.67 -18.19
N PRO A 89 4.53 -14.67 -18.54
CA PRO A 89 4.41 -13.98 -19.83
C PRO A 89 4.43 -14.94 -21.04
N GLU A 90 5.19 -16.05 -20.96
CA GLU A 90 5.29 -17.03 -22.03
C GLU A 90 4.02 -17.90 -22.13
N THR A 91 3.40 -18.25 -20.99
CA THR A 91 2.26 -19.17 -20.94
C THR A 91 0.90 -18.47 -21.03
N GLN A 92 0.86 -17.14 -20.98
CA GLN A 92 -0.41 -16.39 -20.94
C GLN A 92 -1.30 -16.62 -22.17
N GLN A 93 -0.71 -16.83 -23.35
CA GLN A 93 -1.48 -17.08 -24.59
C GLN A 93 -2.23 -18.41 -24.55
N ASP A 94 -1.70 -19.40 -23.86
CA ASP A 94 -2.33 -20.74 -23.72
C ASP A 94 -3.41 -20.76 -22.65
N GLN A 95 -3.49 -19.72 -21.80
CA GLN A 95 -4.38 -19.66 -20.62
C GLN A 95 -5.46 -18.56 -20.69
N LEU A 96 -5.85 -18.12 -21.88
CA LEU A 96 -6.79 -16.98 -22.09
C LEU A 96 -8.11 -17.12 -21.32
N ARG A 97 -8.63 -18.35 -21.15
CA ARG A 97 -9.87 -18.58 -20.39
C ARG A 97 -9.68 -18.31 -18.89
N GLN A 98 -8.52 -18.69 -18.36
CA GLN A 98 -8.19 -18.50 -16.94
C GLN A 98 -7.84 -17.04 -16.66
N LEU A 99 -7.12 -16.37 -17.56
CA LEU A 99 -6.87 -14.94 -17.49
C LEU A 99 -8.19 -14.16 -17.36
N LYS A 100 -9.16 -14.45 -18.23
CA LYS A 100 -10.48 -13.82 -18.17
C LYS A 100 -11.26 -14.21 -16.91
N ARG A 101 -11.18 -15.47 -16.47
CA ARG A 101 -11.88 -15.97 -15.27
C ARG A 101 -11.39 -15.28 -14.01
N PHE A 102 -10.09 -15.07 -13.90
CA PHE A 102 -9.43 -14.52 -12.73
C PHE A 102 -9.13 -13.02 -12.85
N ASN A 103 -9.68 -12.36 -13.89
CA ASN A 103 -9.54 -10.93 -14.14
C ASN A 103 -8.07 -10.47 -14.21
N VAL A 104 -7.20 -11.31 -14.78
CA VAL A 104 -5.79 -10.97 -15.03
C VAL A 104 -5.64 -10.58 -16.49
N GLY A 105 -5.13 -9.37 -16.76
CA GLY A 105 -5.08 -8.79 -18.10
C GLY A 105 -4.59 -7.34 -18.10
N GLU A 106 -5.42 -6.38 -18.55
CA GLU A 106 -4.99 -4.98 -18.72
C GLU A 106 -4.62 -4.30 -17.41
N ASP A 107 -5.53 -4.29 -16.43
CA ASP A 107 -5.31 -3.63 -15.14
C ASP A 107 -4.41 -4.44 -14.19
N CYS A 108 -4.41 -5.74 -14.36
CA CYS A 108 -3.61 -6.68 -13.57
C CYS A 108 -2.79 -7.56 -14.53
N PRO A 109 -1.74 -7.02 -15.19
CA PRO A 109 -0.99 -7.73 -16.22
C PRO A 109 -0.15 -8.88 -15.65
N VAL A 110 0.15 -9.86 -16.51
CA VAL A 110 1.14 -10.88 -16.21
C VAL A 110 2.54 -10.30 -16.45
N PHE A 111 3.43 -10.45 -15.48
CA PHE A 111 4.82 -10.03 -15.58
C PHE A 111 5.75 -11.07 -14.93
N ASP A 112 7.03 -10.99 -15.24
CA ASP A 112 8.03 -11.88 -14.68
C ASP A 112 8.10 -11.80 -13.16
N GLY A 113 8.00 -12.95 -12.49
CA GLY A 113 8.05 -13.04 -11.05
C GLY A 113 6.77 -12.58 -10.33
N LEU A 114 5.63 -12.47 -11.03
CA LEU A 114 4.35 -12.07 -10.45
C LEU A 114 4.02 -12.79 -9.14
N PHE A 115 4.14 -14.12 -9.11
CA PHE A 115 3.81 -14.88 -7.90
C PHE A 115 4.77 -14.58 -6.75
N SER A 116 6.08 -14.48 -7.03
CA SER A 116 7.09 -14.11 -6.02
C SER A 116 6.85 -12.72 -5.45
N PHE A 117 6.45 -11.76 -6.30
CA PHE A 117 6.02 -10.43 -5.85
C PHE A 117 4.84 -10.52 -4.88
N CYS A 118 3.80 -11.31 -5.23
CA CYS A 118 2.64 -11.53 -4.35
C CYS A 118 3.04 -12.15 -3.01
N GLN A 119 3.88 -13.19 -3.04
CA GLN A 119 4.36 -13.85 -1.84
C GLN A 119 5.15 -12.91 -0.93
N THR A 120 5.99 -12.04 -1.51
CA THR A 120 6.86 -11.14 -0.75
C THR A 120 6.06 -10.06 -0.04
N TYR A 121 5.17 -9.34 -0.75
CA TYR A 121 4.41 -8.27 -0.08
C TYR A 121 3.39 -8.82 0.91
N ALA A 122 2.73 -9.94 0.59
CA ALA A 122 1.80 -10.59 1.53
C ALA A 122 2.54 -11.13 2.77
N GLY A 123 3.72 -11.70 2.57
CA GLY A 123 4.59 -12.16 3.65
C GLY A 123 5.01 -11.03 4.59
N GLY A 124 5.26 -9.82 4.06
CA GLY A 124 5.56 -8.63 4.87
C GLY A 124 4.38 -8.21 5.75
N SER A 125 3.17 -8.19 5.21
CA SER A 125 1.96 -7.80 5.95
C SER A 125 1.58 -8.84 7.02
N VAL A 126 1.61 -10.13 6.68
CA VAL A 126 1.39 -11.22 7.64
C VAL A 126 2.48 -11.25 8.71
N GLY A 127 3.76 -11.08 8.33
CA GLY A 127 4.88 -11.01 9.28
C GLY A 127 4.74 -9.83 10.25
N GLY A 128 4.26 -8.67 9.77
CA GLY A 128 3.91 -7.53 10.61
C GLY A 128 2.82 -7.87 11.64
N ALA A 129 1.76 -8.54 11.19
CA ALA A 129 0.67 -9.00 12.04
C ALA A 129 1.15 -9.96 13.14
N VAL A 130 1.98 -10.95 12.77
CA VAL A 130 2.60 -11.89 13.73
C VAL A 130 3.44 -11.14 14.77
N LYS A 131 4.32 -10.22 14.35
CA LYS A 131 5.13 -9.42 15.28
C LYS A 131 4.29 -8.61 16.27
N LEU A 132 3.16 -8.04 15.82
CA LEU A 132 2.21 -7.32 16.67
C LEU A 132 1.51 -8.27 17.67
N ASN A 133 1.05 -9.44 17.21
CA ASN A 133 0.40 -10.45 18.06
C ASN A 133 1.30 -10.94 19.21
N HIS A 134 2.59 -11.12 18.93
CA HIS A 134 3.58 -11.53 19.95
C HIS A 134 4.13 -10.36 20.79
N GLY A 135 3.68 -9.12 20.57
CA GLY A 135 4.16 -7.94 21.29
C GLY A 135 5.65 -7.62 21.04
N LEU A 136 6.21 -8.11 19.92
CA LEU A 136 7.61 -7.88 19.54
C LEU A 136 7.82 -6.46 19.01
N CYS A 137 6.78 -5.84 18.47
CA CYS A 137 6.73 -4.41 18.14
C CYS A 137 5.34 -3.83 18.46
N ASP A 138 5.25 -2.51 18.55
CA ASP A 138 4.02 -1.76 18.76
C ASP A 138 3.43 -1.26 17.44
N ILE A 139 4.31 -1.02 16.46
CA ILE A 139 3.96 -0.59 15.10
C ILE A 139 4.77 -1.43 14.12
N ALA A 140 4.09 -2.05 13.17
CA ALA A 140 4.70 -2.74 12.05
C ALA A 140 4.43 -1.95 10.76
N VAL A 141 5.41 -1.89 9.86
CA VAL A 141 5.33 -1.12 8.60
C VAL A 141 5.68 -2.04 7.44
N ASN A 142 4.81 -2.09 6.41
CA ASN A 142 5.07 -2.75 5.13
C ASN A 142 4.54 -1.88 3.98
N TRP A 143 5.39 -1.01 3.44
CA TRP A 143 5.01 -0.13 2.34
C TRP A 143 4.77 -0.84 1.01
N ALA A 144 5.23 -2.09 0.89
CA ALA A 144 4.97 -2.91 -0.29
C ALA A 144 3.57 -3.55 -0.33
N GLY A 145 2.90 -3.65 0.83
CA GLY A 145 1.54 -4.16 0.98
C GLY A 145 0.46 -3.11 0.77
N GLY A 146 -0.76 -3.43 1.19
CA GLY A 146 -1.92 -2.54 1.09
C GLY A 146 -2.74 -2.74 -0.18
N LEU A 147 -2.71 -3.94 -0.77
CA LEU A 147 -3.38 -4.24 -2.04
C LEU A 147 -4.83 -4.70 -1.81
N HIS A 148 -5.71 -3.76 -1.52
CA HIS A 148 -7.05 -3.95 -0.95
C HIS A 148 -8.15 -4.38 -1.95
N HIS A 149 -7.91 -4.27 -3.27
CA HIS A 149 -8.93 -4.60 -4.28
C HIS A 149 -8.99 -6.08 -4.65
N ALA A 150 -7.95 -6.86 -4.40
CA ALA A 150 -7.95 -8.28 -4.75
C ALA A 150 -9.09 -9.03 -4.05
N LYS A 151 -9.87 -9.80 -4.83
CA LYS A 151 -10.99 -10.59 -4.36
C LYS A 151 -10.55 -12.02 -4.03
N LYS A 152 -11.44 -12.80 -3.42
CA LYS A 152 -11.17 -14.19 -3.08
C LYS A 152 -10.70 -15.02 -4.30
N CYS A 153 -11.31 -14.80 -5.47
CA CYS A 153 -11.11 -15.60 -6.66
C CYS A 153 -10.63 -14.81 -7.88
N GLU A 154 -10.25 -13.54 -7.75
CA GLU A 154 -9.83 -12.73 -8.89
C GLU A 154 -8.96 -11.55 -8.49
N ALA A 155 -8.15 -11.09 -9.45
CA ALA A 155 -7.41 -9.84 -9.36
C ALA A 155 -8.31 -8.64 -9.63
N SER A 156 -7.98 -7.47 -9.08
CA SER A 156 -8.74 -6.23 -9.31
C SER A 156 -7.85 -5.03 -8.95
N GLY A 157 -8.00 -3.90 -9.65
CA GLY A 157 -7.37 -2.64 -9.29
C GLY A 157 -5.87 -2.74 -9.02
N PHE A 158 -5.12 -3.40 -9.92
CA PHE A 158 -3.67 -3.67 -9.80
C PHE A 158 -3.28 -4.63 -8.67
N CYS A 159 -4.25 -5.21 -7.95
CA CYS A 159 -4.06 -6.11 -6.82
C CYS A 159 -4.30 -7.56 -7.23
N TYR A 160 -3.39 -8.47 -6.86
CA TYR A 160 -3.51 -9.91 -7.12
C TYR A 160 -3.85 -10.70 -5.87
N VAL A 161 -3.16 -10.44 -4.77
CA VAL A 161 -3.38 -11.04 -3.46
C VAL A 161 -3.73 -9.95 -2.46
N ASN A 162 -4.78 -10.18 -1.67
CA ASN A 162 -5.21 -9.24 -0.64
C ASN A 162 -4.43 -9.49 0.65
N ASP A 163 -3.29 -8.87 0.76
CA ASP A 163 -2.40 -8.98 1.92
C ASP A 163 -3.02 -8.38 3.19
N ILE A 164 -3.92 -7.39 3.04
CA ILE A 164 -4.66 -6.81 4.16
C ILE A 164 -5.55 -7.86 4.79
N VAL A 165 -6.38 -8.55 3.98
CA VAL A 165 -7.25 -9.62 4.49
C VAL A 165 -6.44 -10.70 5.18
N LEU A 166 -5.30 -11.12 4.61
CA LEU A 166 -4.42 -12.12 5.20
C LEU A 166 -3.85 -11.66 6.56
N ALA A 167 -3.39 -10.41 6.63
CA ALA A 167 -2.89 -9.83 7.88
C ALA A 167 -4.01 -9.69 8.93
N ILE A 168 -5.23 -9.34 8.52
CA ILE A 168 -6.37 -9.26 9.42
C ILE A 168 -6.77 -10.63 9.97
N LEU A 169 -6.79 -11.66 9.12
CA LEU A 169 -7.04 -13.04 9.56
C LEU A 169 -6.01 -13.47 10.61
N GLU A 170 -4.81 -12.91 10.58
CA GLU A 170 -3.80 -13.08 11.61
C GLU A 170 -4.09 -12.24 12.87
N LEU A 171 -4.45 -10.96 12.70
CA LEU A 171 -4.73 -10.01 13.81
C LEU A 171 -6.18 -10.06 14.33
N LEU A 172 -7.14 -10.39 13.48
CA LEU A 172 -8.60 -10.37 13.70
C LEU A 172 -9.25 -8.98 13.93
N LYS A 173 -8.71 -7.79 13.41
CA LYS A 173 -9.37 -6.44 13.50
C LYS A 173 -8.73 -5.36 12.60
N THR A 174 -9.51 -4.38 11.98
CA THR A 174 -8.97 -3.42 10.96
C THR A 174 -9.60 -2.05 10.82
N HIS A 175 -8.86 -1.11 10.09
CA HIS A 175 -9.29 0.16 9.47
C HIS A 175 -8.45 0.53 8.25
N GLU A 176 -9.00 1.30 7.25
CA GLU A 176 -8.33 1.69 5.99
C GLU A 176 -8.40 3.19 5.68
N ILE A 177 -7.36 3.75 4.96
CA ILE A 177 -7.30 5.10 4.36
C ILE A 177 -6.69 5.00 2.96
N ASP A 178 -7.49 5.14 1.90
CA ASP A 178 -7.08 5.19 0.48
C ASP A 178 -8.07 6.10 -0.26
N ILE A 179 -7.74 6.54 -1.50
CA ILE A 179 -8.72 7.27 -2.31
C ILE A 179 -9.77 6.34 -2.93
N HIS A 180 -9.44 5.06 -3.13
CA HIS A 180 -10.35 4.05 -3.64
C HIS A 180 -11.04 3.32 -2.48
N HIS A 181 -12.30 2.92 -2.72
CA HIS A 181 -13.00 2.07 -1.77
C HIS A 181 -12.28 0.73 -1.59
N GLY A 182 -12.03 0.33 -0.35
CA GLY A 182 -11.40 -0.95 0.00
C GLY A 182 -12.33 -2.15 -0.18
N ASP A 183 -12.86 -2.30 -1.39
CA ASP A 183 -13.95 -3.21 -1.73
C ASP A 183 -13.62 -4.69 -1.49
N GLY A 184 -12.37 -5.12 -1.73
CA GLY A 184 -11.94 -6.50 -1.48
C GLY A 184 -11.87 -6.84 0.00
N VAL A 185 -11.48 -5.89 0.84
CA VAL A 185 -11.45 -6.08 2.29
C VAL A 185 -12.86 -5.99 2.88
N GLU A 186 -13.67 -5.03 2.45
CA GLU A 186 -15.07 -4.92 2.86
C GLU A 186 -15.83 -6.23 2.55
N GLU A 187 -15.72 -6.74 1.33
CA GLU A 187 -16.38 -7.98 0.90
C GLU A 187 -15.96 -9.18 1.77
N ALA A 188 -14.67 -9.30 2.10
CA ALA A 188 -14.15 -10.38 2.91
C ALA A 188 -14.75 -10.43 4.32
N PHE A 189 -15.11 -9.28 4.87
CA PHE A 189 -15.59 -9.15 6.26
C PHE A 189 -17.03 -8.62 6.38
N TYR A 190 -17.78 -8.54 5.28
CA TYR A 190 -19.10 -7.90 5.23
C TYR A 190 -20.16 -8.52 6.15
N THR A 191 -19.98 -9.77 6.55
CA THR A 191 -20.95 -10.53 7.35
C THR A 191 -20.51 -10.80 8.80
N THR A 192 -19.37 -10.27 9.22
CA THR A 192 -18.82 -10.51 10.57
C THR A 192 -18.81 -9.25 11.43
N ASP A 193 -19.05 -9.43 12.72
CA ASP A 193 -18.95 -8.39 13.76
C ASP A 193 -17.54 -8.31 14.39
N ARG A 194 -16.61 -9.19 13.96
CA ARG A 194 -15.26 -9.29 14.54
C ARG A 194 -14.26 -8.35 13.90
N VAL A 195 -14.54 -7.93 12.68
CA VAL A 195 -13.74 -6.98 11.91
C VAL A 195 -14.65 -5.81 11.55
N MET A 196 -14.18 -4.62 11.78
CA MET A 196 -14.85 -3.41 11.33
C MET A 196 -14.03 -2.78 10.22
N THR A 197 -14.60 -2.64 9.05
CA THR A 197 -13.99 -1.93 7.91
C THR A 197 -14.45 -0.47 7.91
N VAL A 198 -13.51 0.45 7.69
CA VAL A 198 -13.78 1.88 7.55
C VAL A 198 -13.04 2.39 6.34
N SER A 199 -13.75 2.89 5.35
CA SER A 199 -13.17 3.36 4.09
C SER A 199 -13.57 4.79 3.80
N PHE A 200 -12.58 5.68 3.64
CA PHE A 200 -12.77 7.06 3.20
C PHE A 200 -12.32 7.14 1.74
N HIS A 201 -13.24 7.33 0.81
CA HIS A 201 -12.93 7.17 -0.59
C HIS A 201 -13.73 8.11 -1.50
N LYS A 202 -13.23 8.32 -2.71
CA LYS A 202 -13.98 8.95 -3.78
C LYS A 202 -15.11 8.02 -4.22
N PHE A 203 -16.32 8.58 -4.28
CA PHE A 203 -17.53 7.84 -4.66
C PHE A 203 -18.13 8.38 -5.96
N GLY A 204 -18.90 7.55 -6.66
CA GLY A 204 -19.61 7.88 -7.88
C GLY A 204 -18.95 7.25 -9.12
N ASP A 205 -18.78 8.03 -10.20
CA ASP A 205 -18.12 7.57 -11.43
C ASP A 205 -16.59 7.51 -11.23
N TYR A 206 -16.15 6.60 -10.40
CA TYR A 206 -14.76 6.36 -10.03
C TYR A 206 -14.57 4.91 -9.59
N PHE A 207 -13.42 4.30 -9.93
CA PHE A 207 -13.14 2.90 -9.56
C PHE A 207 -13.11 2.73 -8.03
N PRO A 208 -13.64 1.63 -7.46
CA PRO A 208 -14.37 0.53 -8.09
C PRO A 208 -15.88 0.77 -8.28
N GLY A 209 -16.41 1.93 -7.92
CA GLY A 209 -17.83 2.30 -8.03
C GLY A 209 -18.73 1.78 -6.91
N THR A 210 -18.12 1.28 -5.83
CA THR A 210 -18.79 0.73 -4.63
C THR A 210 -18.51 1.59 -3.41
N GLY A 211 -19.08 1.25 -2.24
CA GLY A 211 -18.88 1.98 -0.98
C GLY A 211 -19.86 3.13 -0.76
N ASP A 212 -21.13 2.93 -1.09
CA ASP A 212 -22.17 3.90 -0.71
C ASP A 212 -22.31 4.00 0.82
N ILE A 213 -22.67 5.17 1.33
CA ILE A 213 -22.90 5.39 2.76
C ILE A 213 -23.93 4.43 3.39
N ARG A 214 -24.74 3.77 2.56
CA ARG A 214 -25.74 2.78 2.98
C ARG A 214 -25.18 1.34 3.00
N ASP A 215 -23.97 1.13 2.51
CA ASP A 215 -23.29 -0.16 2.57
C ASP A 215 -22.68 -0.33 3.96
N ILE A 216 -23.44 -0.96 4.85
CA ILE A 216 -23.19 -0.99 6.30
C ILE A 216 -22.90 -2.39 6.83
N GLY A 217 -22.64 -3.36 5.95
CA GLY A 217 -22.52 -4.75 6.34
C GLY A 217 -23.85 -5.49 6.37
N TYR A 218 -23.79 -6.83 6.51
CA TYR A 218 -24.98 -7.70 6.48
C TYR A 218 -24.96 -8.72 7.62
N GLY A 219 -26.15 -9.11 8.10
CA GLY A 219 -26.30 -10.11 9.16
C GLY A 219 -25.61 -9.67 10.46
N LYS A 220 -24.67 -10.48 10.97
CA LYS A 220 -23.86 -10.12 12.15
C LYS A 220 -22.93 -8.92 11.89
N GLY A 221 -22.49 -8.74 10.65
CA GLY A 221 -21.65 -7.64 10.23
C GLY A 221 -22.39 -6.31 10.01
N LYS A 222 -23.70 -6.24 10.25
CA LYS A 222 -24.46 -5.01 10.06
C LYS A 222 -23.95 -3.91 10.99
N TYR A 223 -23.63 -2.75 10.44
CA TYR A 223 -22.97 -1.59 11.04
C TYR A 223 -21.46 -1.74 11.31
N TYR A 224 -20.84 -2.86 10.88
CA TYR A 224 -19.39 -3.08 10.97
C TYR A 224 -18.66 -2.79 9.66
N SER A 225 -19.36 -2.29 8.65
CA SER A 225 -18.82 -1.63 7.47
C SER A 225 -19.21 -0.15 7.49
N LEU A 226 -18.22 0.74 7.43
CA LEU A 226 -18.41 2.19 7.50
C LEU A 226 -17.79 2.83 6.26
N ASN A 227 -18.65 3.30 5.36
CA ASN A 227 -18.26 3.92 4.10
C ASN A 227 -18.44 5.44 4.17
N VAL A 228 -17.38 6.17 3.88
CA VAL A 228 -17.31 7.64 3.89
C VAL A 228 -17.11 8.13 2.46
N PRO A 229 -18.20 8.21 1.68
CA PRO A 229 -18.13 8.65 0.28
C PRO A 229 -17.85 10.15 0.19
N LEU A 230 -16.84 10.52 -0.59
CA LEU A 230 -16.36 11.89 -0.77
C LEU A 230 -16.35 12.29 -2.24
N ASP A 231 -16.40 13.58 -2.49
CA ASP A 231 -16.22 14.18 -3.81
C ASP A 231 -14.79 14.64 -4.06
N ASP A 232 -14.51 15.06 -5.31
CA ASP A 232 -13.19 15.51 -5.73
C ASP A 232 -12.67 16.68 -4.87
N GLY A 233 -11.37 16.81 -4.81
CA GLY A 233 -10.69 17.96 -4.25
C GLY A 233 -10.72 18.06 -2.73
N ILE A 234 -11.16 17.00 -2.00
CA ILE A 234 -11.09 17.05 -0.54
C ILE A 234 -9.65 17.34 -0.08
N ASP A 235 -9.53 18.32 0.78
CA ASP A 235 -8.30 18.84 1.35
C ASP A 235 -8.20 18.50 2.84
N GLU A 236 -7.55 19.34 3.63
CA GLU A 236 -7.42 19.18 5.08
C GLU A 236 -8.80 19.14 5.81
N SER A 237 -9.91 19.50 5.14
CA SER A 237 -11.26 19.32 5.66
C SER A 237 -11.64 17.84 5.84
N TYR A 238 -10.88 16.92 5.23
CA TYR A 238 -10.92 15.48 5.48
C TYR A 238 -10.91 15.16 6.98
N HIS A 239 -10.11 15.86 7.77
CA HIS A 239 -9.99 15.63 9.22
C HIS A 239 -11.24 15.99 9.99
N PHE A 240 -12.14 16.79 9.41
CA PHE A 240 -13.44 17.07 10.00
C PHE A 240 -14.32 15.81 10.10
N LEU A 241 -14.12 14.84 9.19
CA LEU A 241 -14.75 13.53 9.23
C LEU A 241 -13.87 12.50 9.95
N PHE A 242 -12.60 12.40 9.58
CA PHE A 242 -11.70 11.36 10.03
C PHE A 242 -11.61 11.28 11.56
N LYS A 243 -11.24 12.38 12.22
CA LYS A 243 -11.00 12.37 13.66
C LYS A 243 -12.24 12.02 14.49
N PRO A 244 -13.43 12.61 14.27
CA PRO A 244 -14.62 12.25 15.07
C PRO A 244 -15.14 10.84 14.76
N LEU A 245 -15.11 10.39 13.50
CA LEU A 245 -15.58 9.05 13.14
C LEU A 245 -14.66 7.98 13.70
N ILE A 246 -13.38 8.09 13.46
CA ILE A 246 -12.38 7.13 13.99
C ILE A 246 -12.34 7.18 15.52
N GLY A 247 -12.40 8.38 16.12
CA GLY A 247 -12.49 8.51 17.58
C GLY A 247 -13.70 7.75 18.16
N LYS A 248 -14.86 7.86 17.50
CA LYS A 248 -16.07 7.12 17.90
C LYS A 248 -15.93 5.61 17.68
N VAL A 249 -15.35 5.18 16.57
CA VAL A 249 -15.04 3.77 16.32
C VAL A 249 -14.14 3.21 17.42
N MET A 250 -13.07 3.90 17.77
CA MET A 250 -12.15 3.48 18.82
C MET A 250 -12.83 3.41 20.20
N GLU A 251 -13.81 4.28 20.45
CA GLU A 251 -14.61 4.30 21.68
C GLU A 251 -15.57 3.10 21.77
N VAL A 252 -16.31 2.82 20.67
CA VAL A 252 -17.42 1.84 20.69
C VAL A 252 -17.00 0.44 20.31
N PHE A 253 -16.16 0.27 19.27
CA PHE A 253 -15.70 -1.01 18.78
C PHE A 253 -14.50 -1.55 19.60
N LYS A 254 -13.65 -0.65 20.13
CA LYS A 254 -12.46 -0.99 20.95
C LYS A 254 -11.58 -2.07 20.31
N PRO A 255 -11.00 -1.81 19.16
CA PRO A 255 -10.18 -2.80 18.45
C PRO A 255 -8.94 -3.19 19.27
N GLY A 256 -8.54 -4.47 19.22
CA GLY A 256 -7.30 -4.94 19.84
C GLY A 256 -6.06 -4.66 18.99
N ALA A 257 -6.24 -4.39 17.69
CA ALA A 257 -5.21 -3.97 16.76
C ALA A 257 -5.85 -3.16 15.61
N VAL A 258 -5.05 -2.37 14.92
CA VAL A 258 -5.49 -1.58 13.75
C VAL A 258 -4.57 -1.87 12.58
N VAL A 259 -5.14 -2.12 11.41
CA VAL A 259 -4.44 -2.11 10.14
C VAL A 259 -4.81 -0.81 9.42
N LEU A 260 -3.84 0.01 9.11
CA LEU A 260 -4.02 1.27 8.43
C LEU A 260 -3.36 1.20 7.05
N GLN A 261 -4.17 1.17 6.01
CA GLN A 261 -3.69 1.30 4.65
C GLN A 261 -3.52 2.79 4.33
N CYS A 262 -2.33 3.17 3.88
CA CYS A 262 -1.88 4.54 3.67
C CYS A 262 -1.68 4.81 2.16
N GLY A 263 -2.69 4.56 1.33
CA GLY A 263 -2.64 4.83 -0.10
C GLY A 263 -2.33 6.30 -0.38
N ALA A 264 -1.23 6.54 -1.07
CA ALA A 264 -0.71 7.88 -1.35
C ALA A 264 -1.32 8.51 -2.61
N ASP A 265 -2.31 7.88 -3.20
CA ASP A 265 -3.11 8.43 -4.30
C ASP A 265 -4.17 9.46 -3.85
N SER A 266 -4.44 9.54 -2.56
CA SER A 266 -5.21 10.63 -1.95
C SER A 266 -4.45 11.97 -1.87
N LEU A 267 -3.15 11.97 -2.18
CA LEU A 267 -2.33 13.17 -2.16
C LEU A 267 -2.58 14.09 -3.34
N SER A 268 -2.41 15.38 -3.08
CA SER A 268 -2.36 16.40 -4.15
C SER A 268 -1.33 16.05 -5.22
N GLY A 269 -1.76 16.16 -6.49
CA GLY A 269 -0.90 15.92 -7.65
C GLY A 269 -0.59 14.44 -7.91
N ASP A 270 -1.39 13.52 -7.39
CA ASP A 270 -1.32 12.13 -7.82
C ASP A 270 -1.80 11.99 -9.28
N ARG A 271 -1.30 10.97 -9.96
CA ARG A 271 -1.58 10.76 -11.40
C ARG A 271 -3.00 10.28 -11.65
N LEU A 272 -3.56 9.46 -10.76
CA LEU A 272 -4.89 8.90 -10.87
C LEU A 272 -5.86 9.48 -9.84
N GLY A 273 -5.33 9.95 -8.71
CA GLY A 273 -6.11 10.47 -7.61
C GLY A 273 -6.73 11.84 -7.91
N CYS A 274 -7.86 12.11 -7.27
CA CYS A 274 -8.60 13.36 -7.39
C CYS A 274 -8.83 14.06 -6.03
N PHE A 275 -8.11 13.66 -4.98
CA PHE A 275 -8.07 14.35 -3.71
C PHE A 275 -6.90 15.36 -3.67
N ASN A 276 -6.89 16.22 -2.68
CA ASN A 276 -5.92 17.31 -2.57
C ASN A 276 -5.27 17.37 -1.18
N LEU A 277 -5.05 16.21 -0.55
CA LEU A 277 -4.38 16.14 0.75
C LEU A 277 -2.90 16.52 0.62
N SER A 278 -2.40 17.29 1.57
CA SER A 278 -0.96 17.44 1.74
C SER A 278 -0.35 16.22 2.41
N ILE A 279 0.97 16.04 2.29
CA ILE A 279 1.70 14.98 2.99
C ILE A 279 1.50 15.08 4.51
N LYS A 280 1.48 16.30 5.05
CA LYS A 280 1.22 16.55 6.49
C LYS A 280 -0.21 16.16 6.87
N GLY A 281 -1.18 16.52 6.03
CA GLY A 281 -2.58 16.17 6.24
C GLY A 281 -2.78 14.65 6.22
N HIS A 282 -2.19 13.97 5.25
CA HIS A 282 -2.24 12.51 5.17
C HIS A 282 -1.61 11.87 6.42
N ALA A 283 -0.43 12.28 6.80
CA ALA A 283 0.27 11.76 7.97
C ALA A 283 -0.38 12.11 9.33
N GLU A 284 -1.26 13.13 9.37
CA GLU A 284 -2.05 13.42 10.57
C GLU A 284 -3.00 12.27 10.92
N CYS A 285 -3.43 11.48 9.93
CA CYS A 285 -4.19 10.25 10.16
C CYS A 285 -3.35 9.20 10.90
N VAL A 286 -2.11 8.98 10.45
CA VAL A 286 -1.16 8.07 11.13
C VAL A 286 -0.89 8.56 12.56
N LYS A 287 -0.66 9.87 12.73
CA LYS A 287 -0.44 10.49 14.04
C LYS A 287 -1.63 10.31 14.97
N PHE A 288 -2.85 10.50 14.46
CA PHE A 288 -4.08 10.30 15.22
C PHE A 288 -4.26 8.84 15.62
N MET A 289 -4.06 7.88 14.69
CA MET A 289 -4.12 6.45 15.01
C MET A 289 -3.07 6.03 16.04
N ARG A 290 -1.83 6.54 15.89
CA ARG A 290 -0.75 6.30 16.84
C ARG A 290 -1.10 6.74 18.28
N SER A 291 -1.91 7.79 18.44
CA SER A 291 -2.29 8.34 19.74
C SER A 291 -3.16 7.39 20.59
N PHE A 292 -3.84 6.42 19.99
CA PHE A 292 -4.68 5.45 20.72
C PHE A 292 -3.89 4.35 21.41
N ASN A 293 -2.60 4.22 21.15
CA ASN A 293 -1.75 3.23 21.80
C ASN A 293 -2.17 1.76 21.57
N VAL A 294 -2.82 1.46 20.48
CA VAL A 294 -3.20 0.11 20.04
C VAL A 294 -2.11 -0.41 19.08
N PRO A 295 -1.82 -1.72 19.04
CA PRO A 295 -0.97 -2.31 18.00
C PRO A 295 -1.40 -1.85 16.61
N LEU A 296 -0.43 -1.36 15.82
CA LEU A 296 -0.71 -0.68 14.55
C LEU A 296 0.13 -1.29 13.42
N LEU A 297 -0.55 -1.78 12.38
CA LEU A 297 0.08 -2.19 11.12
C LEU A 297 -0.14 -1.10 10.07
N LEU A 298 0.95 -0.50 9.59
CA LEU A 298 0.93 0.48 8.49
C LEU A 298 1.27 -0.22 7.19
N LEU A 299 0.40 -0.08 6.22
CA LEU A 299 0.54 -0.66 4.88
C LEU A 299 0.57 0.44 3.83
N GLY A 300 1.20 0.15 2.69
CA GLY A 300 1.19 1.03 1.54
C GLY A 300 -0.19 1.14 0.90
N GLY A 301 -0.29 0.79 -0.36
CA GLY A 301 -1.52 0.88 -1.15
C GLY A 301 -1.29 1.59 -2.48
N GLY A 302 -2.26 2.36 -2.93
CA GLY A 302 -2.17 3.17 -4.14
C GLY A 302 -1.10 4.26 -4.08
N GLY A 303 -1.04 5.07 -5.13
CA GLY A 303 -0.08 6.17 -5.29
C GLY A 303 0.76 6.02 -6.56
N TYR A 304 0.53 6.93 -7.51
CA TYR A 304 0.97 6.79 -8.91
C TYR A 304 1.88 7.93 -9.35
N THR A 305 2.04 8.96 -8.53
CA THR A 305 3.12 9.93 -8.62
C THR A 305 4.24 9.51 -7.66
N ILE A 306 5.11 8.59 -8.12
CA ILE A 306 6.04 7.82 -7.28
C ILE A 306 6.92 8.65 -6.35
N ARG A 307 7.35 9.86 -6.78
CA ARG A 307 8.12 10.77 -5.92
C ARG A 307 7.30 11.27 -4.72
N ASN A 308 5.99 11.51 -4.89
CA ASN A 308 5.12 11.95 -3.81
C ASN A 308 4.81 10.79 -2.86
N VAL A 309 4.65 9.58 -3.40
CA VAL A 309 4.53 8.35 -2.60
C VAL A 309 5.73 8.17 -1.66
N ALA A 310 6.94 8.25 -2.21
CA ALA A 310 8.16 8.10 -1.42
C ALA A 310 8.30 9.18 -0.33
N ARG A 311 7.92 10.43 -0.64
CA ARG A 311 7.85 11.53 0.35
C ARG A 311 6.86 11.22 1.48
N CYS A 312 5.65 10.79 1.11
CA CYS A 312 4.56 10.53 2.06
C CYS A 312 4.95 9.42 3.03
N TRP A 313 5.29 8.26 2.52
CA TRP A 313 5.63 7.11 3.36
C TRP A 313 6.91 7.31 4.17
N CYS A 314 7.86 8.11 3.66
CA CYS A 314 9.01 8.54 4.46
C CYS A 314 8.58 9.40 5.64
N TYR A 315 7.75 10.42 5.42
CA TYR A 315 7.26 11.28 6.48
C TYR A 315 6.38 10.54 7.49
N GLU A 316 5.50 9.66 7.02
CA GLU A 316 4.66 8.82 7.88
C GLU A 316 5.47 7.84 8.74
N THR A 317 6.57 7.32 8.20
CA THR A 317 7.51 6.52 9.02
C THR A 317 8.13 7.37 10.12
N GLY A 318 8.50 8.62 9.83
CA GLY A 318 8.95 9.58 10.86
C GLY A 318 7.89 9.79 11.95
N VAL A 319 6.62 9.98 11.55
CA VAL A 319 5.49 10.12 12.48
C VAL A 319 5.30 8.85 13.31
N ALA A 320 5.38 7.67 12.71
CA ALA A 320 5.29 6.38 13.42
C ALA A 320 6.38 6.23 14.48
N LEU A 321 7.59 6.67 14.16
CA LEU A 321 8.74 6.69 15.07
C LEU A 321 8.65 7.79 16.14
N GLY A 322 7.85 8.83 15.91
CA GLY A 322 7.82 10.04 16.72
C GLY A 322 9.07 10.91 16.51
N ILE A 323 9.63 10.88 15.31
CA ILE A 323 10.81 11.63 14.89
C ILE A 323 10.37 12.72 13.91
N GLU A 324 10.76 13.93 14.15
CA GLU A 324 10.56 15.03 13.21
C GLU A 324 11.55 14.92 12.05
N VAL A 325 11.04 14.97 10.82
CA VAL A 325 11.82 14.84 9.59
C VAL A 325 11.99 16.22 8.96
N ASP A 326 13.23 16.59 8.64
CA ASP A 326 13.54 17.86 7.99
C ASP A 326 12.87 17.95 6.61
N ASP A 327 12.37 19.11 6.24
CA ASP A 327 11.80 19.36 4.93
C ASP A 327 12.86 19.33 3.82
N LYS A 328 14.09 19.72 4.12
CA LYS A 328 15.20 19.67 3.16
C LYS A 328 15.64 18.24 2.92
N MET A 329 15.55 17.82 1.67
CA MET A 329 15.89 16.45 1.28
C MET A 329 17.42 16.24 1.29
N PRO A 330 17.91 15.15 1.93
CA PRO A 330 19.31 14.77 1.85
C PRO A 330 19.67 14.27 0.44
N GLN A 331 20.93 14.41 0.04
CA GLN A 331 21.45 13.86 -1.21
C GLN A 331 21.42 12.33 -1.18
N HIS A 332 20.90 11.71 -2.25
CA HIS A 332 20.83 10.26 -2.42
C HIS A 332 20.70 9.89 -3.90
N GLU A 333 20.73 8.61 -4.25
CA GLU A 333 20.76 8.12 -5.63
C GLU A 333 19.52 8.50 -6.45
N TYR A 334 18.37 8.77 -5.82
CA TYR A 334 17.12 9.19 -6.48
C TYR A 334 16.83 10.69 -6.35
N PHE A 335 17.79 11.50 -5.87
CA PHE A 335 17.58 12.89 -5.53
C PHE A 335 16.96 13.70 -6.68
N GLU A 336 17.42 13.48 -7.92
CA GLU A 336 16.94 14.20 -9.11
C GLU A 336 15.44 13.97 -9.42
N TYR A 337 14.85 12.86 -8.96
CA TYR A 337 13.41 12.62 -9.09
C TYR A 337 12.55 13.61 -8.30
N PHE A 338 13.13 14.26 -7.30
CA PHE A 338 12.45 15.14 -6.35
C PHE A 338 12.58 16.63 -6.68
N GLY A 339 13.24 16.97 -7.80
CA GLY A 339 13.32 18.33 -8.28
C GLY A 339 11.98 18.92 -8.72
N PRO A 340 11.89 20.28 -8.86
CA PRO A 340 13.01 21.24 -8.68
C PRO A 340 13.25 21.68 -7.22
N ASP A 341 12.30 21.41 -6.30
CA ASP A 341 12.32 22.02 -4.95
C ASP A 341 13.18 21.23 -3.96
N TYR A 342 13.37 19.93 -4.20
CA TYR A 342 14.15 19.01 -3.34
C TYR A 342 13.71 19.04 -1.87
N THR A 343 12.39 19.17 -1.65
CA THR A 343 11.76 19.21 -0.33
C THR A 343 10.94 17.97 -0.08
N LEU A 344 10.74 17.62 1.19
CA LEU A 344 9.89 16.50 1.60
C LEU A 344 8.41 16.82 1.41
N HIS A 345 8.02 18.07 1.66
CA HIS A 345 6.64 18.51 1.52
C HIS A 345 6.39 19.15 0.16
N VAL A 346 5.22 18.86 -0.41
CA VAL A 346 4.72 19.44 -1.66
C VAL A 346 3.51 20.30 -1.34
N ALA A 347 3.44 21.46 -1.96
CA ALA A 347 2.28 22.33 -1.82
C ALA A 347 1.02 21.67 -2.40
N PRO A 348 -0.13 21.78 -1.75
CA PRO A 348 -1.42 21.37 -2.31
C PRO A 348 -1.67 22.07 -3.67
N SER A 349 -2.39 21.42 -4.57
CA SER A 349 -2.81 22.02 -5.82
C SER A 349 -3.96 23.01 -5.61
N ASN A 350 -4.28 23.80 -6.63
CA ASN A 350 -5.44 24.69 -6.64
C ASN A 350 -6.74 23.98 -7.06
N MET A 351 -6.81 22.65 -6.89
CA MET A 351 -8.01 21.88 -7.17
C MET A 351 -9.18 22.35 -6.30
N GLU A 352 -10.34 22.57 -6.91
CA GLU A 352 -11.55 22.95 -6.20
C GLU A 352 -12.05 21.81 -5.31
N ASN A 353 -12.29 22.10 -4.05
CA ASN A 353 -12.93 21.15 -3.12
C ASN A 353 -14.45 21.14 -3.35
N LYS A 354 -14.96 20.06 -3.92
CA LYS A 354 -16.39 19.86 -4.19
C LYS A 354 -17.17 19.41 -2.94
N ASN A 355 -16.50 19.14 -1.83
CA ASN A 355 -17.12 18.70 -0.59
C ASN A 355 -17.56 19.89 0.24
N SER A 356 -18.82 20.29 0.10
CA SER A 356 -19.37 21.37 0.89
C SER A 356 -19.39 21.04 2.39
N ARG A 357 -19.28 22.05 3.24
CA ARG A 357 -19.38 21.88 4.70
C ARG A 357 -20.68 21.18 5.12
N GLN A 358 -21.77 21.48 4.43
CA GLN A 358 -23.06 20.87 4.69
C GLN A 358 -23.03 19.36 4.38
N LEU A 359 -22.50 18.97 3.22
CA LEU A 359 -22.33 17.57 2.81
C LEU A 359 -21.49 16.80 3.84
N LEU A 360 -20.35 17.35 4.26
CA LEU A 360 -19.50 16.72 5.26
C LEU A 360 -20.21 16.57 6.61
N GLU A 361 -21.03 17.54 7.02
CA GLU A 361 -21.80 17.44 8.27
C GLU A 361 -22.89 16.37 8.17
N GLU A 362 -23.61 16.28 7.04
CA GLU A 362 -24.62 15.26 6.78
C GLU A 362 -24.01 13.85 6.82
N ILE A 363 -22.86 13.63 6.15
CA ILE A 363 -22.12 12.37 6.19
C ILE A 363 -21.73 12.02 7.63
N LYS A 364 -21.11 12.97 8.34
CA LYS A 364 -20.68 12.78 9.74
C LYS A 364 -21.83 12.39 10.65
N CYS A 365 -22.93 13.13 10.62
CA CYS A 365 -24.09 12.87 11.47
C CYS A 365 -24.67 11.49 11.21
N ARG A 366 -24.80 11.09 9.94
CA ARG A 366 -25.33 9.79 9.55
C ARG A 366 -24.45 8.64 10.00
N LEU A 367 -23.14 8.75 9.83
CA LEU A 367 -22.20 7.71 10.21
C LEU A 367 -22.05 7.60 11.74
N LEU A 368 -22.09 8.73 12.46
CA LEU A 368 -22.14 8.70 13.92
C LEU A 368 -23.43 8.02 14.43
N ASP A 369 -24.59 8.25 13.77
CA ASP A 369 -25.83 7.54 14.09
C ASP A 369 -25.70 6.02 13.87
N TYR A 370 -25.03 5.58 12.79
CA TYR A 370 -24.74 4.14 12.58
C TYR A 370 -23.89 3.57 13.71
N LEU A 371 -22.85 4.29 14.14
CA LEU A 371 -21.98 3.86 15.23
C LEU A 371 -22.70 3.76 16.59
N THR A 372 -23.78 4.50 16.80
CA THR A 372 -24.60 4.34 18.03
C THR A 372 -25.40 3.02 18.04
N LYS A 373 -25.58 2.40 16.87
CA LYS A 373 -26.34 1.15 16.71
C LYS A 373 -25.50 -0.11 16.87
N LEU A 374 -24.19 0.04 17.06
CA LEU A 374 -23.31 -1.10 17.34
C LEU A 374 -23.70 -1.73 18.70
N GLN A 375 -24.08 -2.99 18.64
CA GLN A 375 -24.43 -3.78 19.81
C GLN A 375 -23.16 -4.41 20.37
N HIS A 376 -22.51 -3.73 21.33
CA HIS A 376 -21.37 -4.24 22.12
C HIS A 376 -20.15 -4.78 21.35
N ALA A 377 -19.01 -4.87 22.08
CA ALA A 377 -17.78 -5.48 21.61
C ALA A 377 -18.04 -6.86 20.99
N PRO A 378 -17.26 -7.24 19.94
CA PRO A 378 -17.49 -8.45 19.17
C PRO A 378 -17.74 -9.64 20.08
N SER A 379 -18.76 -10.43 19.76
CA SER A 379 -19.05 -11.67 20.46
C SER A 379 -17.82 -12.54 20.44
N VAL A 380 -17.11 -12.61 21.56
CA VAL A 380 -16.12 -13.65 21.77
C VAL A 380 -16.93 -14.94 21.75
N GLN A 381 -16.83 -15.70 20.66
CA GLN A 381 -17.24 -17.09 20.72
C GLN A 381 -16.33 -17.76 21.76
N PHE A 382 -16.83 -17.94 22.95
CA PHE A 382 -16.37 -19.01 23.80
C PHE A 382 -16.69 -20.30 23.03
N GLN A 383 -15.79 -20.72 22.16
CA GLN A 383 -15.72 -22.13 21.86
C GLN A 383 -15.25 -22.75 23.18
N GLU A 384 -16.17 -23.37 23.91
CA GLU A 384 -15.75 -24.45 24.79
C GLU A 384 -14.80 -25.30 23.95
N ARG A 385 -13.56 -25.40 24.39
CA ARG A 385 -12.58 -26.32 23.79
C ARG A 385 -13.33 -27.64 23.65
N PRO A 386 -13.48 -28.22 22.45
CA PRO A 386 -14.12 -29.50 22.31
C PRO A 386 -13.42 -30.45 23.30
N PRO A 387 -14.16 -31.30 24.05
CA PRO A 387 -13.55 -32.23 24.95
C PRO A 387 -12.47 -32.98 24.18
N ASP A 388 -11.30 -33.15 24.79
CA ASP A 388 -10.12 -33.78 24.19
C ASP A 388 -10.55 -35.10 23.52
N THR A 389 -10.97 -35.06 22.28
CA THR A 389 -11.01 -36.23 21.43
C THR A 389 -9.56 -36.53 21.14
N GLU A 390 -9.12 -37.72 21.53
CA GLU A 390 -7.79 -38.26 21.30
C GLU A 390 -7.32 -37.83 19.92
N ILE A 391 -6.29 -36.98 19.88
CA ILE A 391 -5.61 -36.58 18.65
C ILE A 391 -5.05 -37.89 18.09
N PRO A 392 -5.42 -38.33 16.89
CA PRO A 392 -4.69 -39.43 16.23
C PRO A 392 -3.22 -38.98 16.20
N GLU A 393 -2.30 -39.87 16.61
CA GLU A 393 -0.87 -39.64 16.51
C GLU A 393 -0.59 -39.10 15.10
N ALA A 394 -0.27 -37.84 15.00
CA ALA A 394 0.01 -37.19 13.73
C ALA A 394 1.35 -37.71 13.24
N ASP A 395 1.36 -38.11 11.97
CA ASP A 395 2.58 -38.37 11.24
C ASP A 395 3.60 -37.23 11.48
N GLU A 396 4.88 -37.59 11.65
CA GLU A 396 6.01 -36.73 12.06
C GLU A 396 6.43 -35.70 10.96
N ASP A 397 5.48 -35.02 10.35
CA ASP A 397 5.71 -33.86 9.51
C ASP A 397 5.04 -32.60 10.12
N GLN A 398 5.29 -32.35 11.42
CA GLN A 398 4.97 -31.09 12.07
C GLN A 398 6.01 -30.05 11.66
N ASP A 399 5.74 -29.40 10.54
CA ASP A 399 6.31 -28.08 10.22
C ASP A 399 5.55 -27.06 11.08
N ASP A 400 6.13 -26.70 12.23
CA ASP A 400 5.54 -25.79 13.21
C ASP A 400 5.52 -24.39 12.60
N GLY A 401 4.34 -23.97 12.12
CA GLY A 401 4.17 -22.70 11.41
C GLY A 401 4.51 -21.47 12.24
N ASP A 402 4.51 -21.61 13.58
CA ASP A 402 4.80 -20.50 14.50
C ASP A 402 6.31 -20.29 14.69
N GLU A 403 7.14 -21.35 14.70
CA GLU A 403 8.60 -21.23 14.78
C GLU A 403 9.18 -20.46 13.57
N ARG A 404 8.53 -20.52 12.42
CA ARG A 404 8.99 -19.83 11.20
C ARG A 404 9.01 -18.31 11.32
N TRP A 405 8.16 -17.72 12.14
CA TRP A 405 8.09 -16.27 12.31
C TRP A 405 8.89 -15.76 13.51
N GLU A 406 9.21 -16.64 14.46
CA GLU A 406 9.97 -16.29 15.66
C GLU A 406 11.48 -16.21 15.40
N ASP A 407 12.02 -17.04 14.50
CA ASP A 407 13.48 -17.13 14.24
C ASP A 407 13.99 -16.09 13.20
N PHE A 408 13.10 -15.27 12.61
CA PHE A 408 13.50 -14.32 11.58
C PHE A 408 13.89 -12.94 12.13
N ASN A 409 14.96 -12.90 12.91
CA ASN A 409 15.82 -11.71 13.06
C ASN A 409 16.94 -11.71 12.01
N MET A 410 16.58 -11.80 10.71
CA MET A 410 17.54 -11.47 9.67
C MET A 410 17.57 -9.95 9.55
N ASP A 411 18.47 -9.32 10.33
CA ASP A 411 18.82 -7.92 10.14
C ASP A 411 19.31 -7.74 8.72
N VAL A 412 18.71 -6.80 7.99
CA VAL A 412 19.18 -6.37 6.67
C VAL A 412 20.40 -5.46 6.88
N ASP A 413 21.42 -5.98 7.60
CA ASP A 413 22.67 -5.24 7.85
C ASP A 413 23.54 -5.12 6.59
N ASP A 414 23.27 -5.88 5.54
CA ASP A 414 24.03 -5.80 4.29
C ASP A 414 23.81 -4.49 3.54
N ASP A 415 22.63 -3.89 3.59
CA ASP A 415 22.40 -2.57 2.98
C ASP A 415 23.09 -1.44 3.76
N ARG A 416 23.28 -1.59 5.07
CA ARG A 416 24.09 -0.66 5.87
C ARG A 416 25.58 -0.71 5.48
N LYS A 417 26.09 -1.87 5.10
CA LYS A 417 27.47 -2.04 4.64
C LYS A 417 27.68 -1.47 3.24
N LEU A 418 26.68 -1.54 2.36
CA LEU A 418 26.74 -0.92 1.04
C LEU A 418 26.78 0.61 1.10
N LEU A 419 26.07 1.23 2.04
CA LEU A 419 26.07 2.67 2.25
C LEU A 419 27.32 3.17 3.01
N SER A 420 27.89 2.37 3.91
CA SER A 420 29.12 2.69 4.64
C SER A 420 30.42 2.40 3.87
N GLY A 421 30.37 1.58 2.85
CA GLY A 421 31.53 1.11 2.07
C GLY A 421 32.11 2.14 1.09
N ARG A 422 31.53 3.35 0.97
CA ARG A 422 32.03 4.39 0.04
C ARG A 422 33.00 5.40 0.65
N VAL A 423 33.39 5.27 1.90
CA VAL A 423 34.39 6.13 2.53
C VAL A 423 35.47 5.27 3.18
N LYS A 424 36.30 4.61 2.39
CA LYS A 424 37.69 4.28 2.68
C LYS A 424 38.33 3.63 1.43
N ARG A 425 38.78 4.48 0.49
CA ARG A 425 39.90 4.09 -0.37
C ARG A 425 41.15 4.38 0.44
N GLU A 426 41.60 3.40 1.19
CA GLU A 426 42.99 3.36 1.64
C GLU A 426 43.83 2.94 0.44
N ALA A 427 44.81 3.79 0.14
CA ALA A 427 45.83 3.53 -0.80
C ALA A 427 46.64 2.30 -0.34
N VAL A 428 46.55 1.23 -1.12
CA VAL A 428 47.53 0.12 -1.03
C VAL A 428 48.60 0.47 -1.99
N GLU A 429 49.74 0.92 -1.49
CA GLU A 429 51.02 0.97 -2.18
C GLU A 429 51.43 -0.45 -2.55
N ALA A 430 51.46 -0.73 -3.84
CA ALA A 430 52.07 -1.97 -4.35
C ALA A 430 53.51 -1.68 -4.71
N GLU A 431 54.43 -2.25 -3.95
CA GLU A 431 55.84 -2.35 -4.32
C GLU A 431 56.02 -3.17 -5.60
N PRO A 432 57.01 -2.82 -6.48
CA PRO A 432 57.28 -3.56 -7.70
C PRO A 432 58.18 -4.76 -7.41
N LYS A 433 57.72 -5.96 -7.77
CA LYS A 433 58.60 -7.12 -7.95
C LYS A 433 59.06 -7.22 -9.39
N GLU A 434 60.35 -7.04 -9.57
CA GLU A 434 61.09 -7.41 -10.79
C GLU A 434 60.95 -8.89 -11.10
N LEU A 435 60.74 -9.23 -12.37
CA LEU A 435 61.12 -10.50 -12.94
C LEU A 435 61.51 -10.30 -14.42
N GLU A 436 62.77 -10.62 -14.67
CA GLU A 436 63.47 -10.62 -15.95
C GLU A 436 62.86 -11.57 -16.99
N GLY A 437 62.95 -11.13 -18.23
CA GLY A 437 63.46 -11.94 -19.34
C GLY A 437 62.52 -12.70 -20.23
N GLN A 438 62.28 -12.31 -21.42
CA GLN A 438 62.92 -12.79 -22.62
C GLN A 438 62.31 -12.22 -23.92
N ARG A 439 63.22 -11.97 -24.85
CA ARG A 439 63.12 -11.38 -26.19
C ARG A 439 62.27 -12.22 -27.16
N GLY A 440 61.66 -11.55 -28.12
CA GLY A 440 61.12 -12.12 -29.34
C GLY A 440 60.59 -11.06 -30.29
N ALA A 441 61.37 -10.79 -31.34
CA ALA A 441 61.21 -9.76 -32.38
C ALA A 441 60.12 -10.10 -33.42
N ALA A 442 59.60 -9.07 -34.06
CA ALA A 442 59.44 -8.84 -35.52
C ALA A 442 58.15 -7.96 -35.70
N GLU A 443 58.26 -6.76 -36.13
CA GLU A 443 58.48 -6.14 -37.45
C GLU A 443 57.18 -5.95 -38.27
N HIS A 444 56.98 -4.66 -38.64
CA HIS A 444 56.29 -4.08 -39.81
C HIS A 444 54.74 -4.12 -39.86
N ALA A 445 54.04 -3.10 -40.29
CA ALA A 445 54.38 -1.92 -41.10
C ALA A 445 53.22 -0.86 -40.94
N ARG A 446 53.61 0.37 -40.98
CA ARG A 446 53.07 1.60 -41.58
C ARG A 446 51.68 1.59 -42.23
N GLY A 447 50.94 2.68 -41.98
CA GLY A 447 49.90 3.21 -42.86
C GLY A 447 49.18 4.38 -42.22
N SER A 448 49.68 5.58 -42.45
CA SER A 448 49.06 6.88 -42.24
C SER A 448 47.86 7.04 -43.17
N GLU A 449 46.83 7.76 -42.78
CA GLU A 449 46.37 8.95 -43.50
C GLU A 449 45.17 9.59 -42.77
N ALA A 450 45.22 10.90 -42.84
CA ALA A 450 44.31 11.89 -42.23
C ALA A 450 43.18 12.27 -43.20
N MET A 451 42.30 13.18 -42.67
CA MET A 451 41.27 14.03 -43.34
C MET A 451 39.87 13.37 -43.40
N ALA A 452 38.77 14.06 -43.25
CA ALA A 452 38.47 15.49 -43.17
C ALA A 452 37.06 15.66 -42.58
N ASP A 453 36.88 16.80 -42.03
CA ASP A 453 35.66 17.54 -41.64
C ASP A 453 34.58 17.55 -42.76
N GLU A 454 33.30 17.25 -42.42
CA GLU A 454 32.16 17.77 -43.17
C GLU A 454 30.99 17.99 -42.26
N THR A 455 30.72 19.24 -42.00
CA THR A 455 29.50 19.81 -41.46
C THR A 455 28.34 19.70 -42.48
N ALA A 456 27.25 19.05 -42.13
CA ALA A 456 25.99 19.15 -42.88
C ALA A 456 24.80 19.49 -41.94
N SER A 457 24.39 20.74 -42.11
CA SER A 457 23.17 21.37 -41.70
C SER A 457 21.92 20.63 -42.20
N ALA A 458 21.00 20.25 -41.32
CA ALA A 458 19.67 19.82 -41.67
C ALA A 458 18.63 20.80 -41.14
N LYS A 459 17.85 21.33 -42.07
CA LYS A 459 16.71 22.26 -41.93
C LYS A 459 15.51 21.56 -41.25
N PRO A 460 14.61 22.32 -40.58
CA PRO A 460 13.43 21.77 -39.92
C PRO A 460 12.29 21.49 -40.96
N LEU A 461 11.64 20.34 -40.79
CA LEU A 461 10.44 19.98 -41.53
C LEU A 461 9.19 20.65 -40.92
N ASN A 462 8.37 21.20 -41.80
CA ASN A 462 7.10 21.86 -41.58
C ASN A 462 6.07 20.99 -40.89
N THR A 463 5.47 21.53 -39.82
CA THR A 463 4.18 21.11 -39.26
C THR A 463 3.03 21.58 -40.12
N VAL A 464 2.20 20.64 -40.59
CA VAL A 464 0.91 20.90 -41.18
C VAL A 464 -0.17 20.72 -40.12
N PRO A 465 -1.09 21.67 -39.91
CA PRO A 465 -2.18 21.48 -38.96
C PRO A 465 -3.31 20.65 -39.61
N MET A 466 -3.70 19.59 -38.92
CA MET A 466 -4.87 18.80 -39.26
C MET A 466 -6.13 19.52 -38.77
N GLN A 467 -7.03 19.85 -39.69
CA GLN A 467 -8.36 20.37 -39.41
C GLN A 467 -9.23 19.26 -38.81
N MET A 468 -9.89 19.57 -37.69
CA MET A 468 -11.00 18.76 -37.16
C MET A 468 -12.27 19.13 -37.91
N ASP A 469 -12.90 18.15 -38.55
CA ASP A 469 -14.25 18.25 -39.06
C ASP A 469 -15.25 18.11 -37.91
N GLU A 470 -16.06 19.15 -37.72
CA GLU A 470 -17.23 19.12 -36.82
C GLU A 470 -18.32 18.23 -37.44
N VAL A 471 -18.62 17.11 -36.77
CA VAL A 471 -19.80 16.30 -37.07
C VAL A 471 -20.99 16.81 -36.26
N ASN A 472 -21.87 17.52 -36.90
CA ASN A 472 -23.15 18.01 -36.38
C ASN A 472 -24.13 16.83 -36.26
N VAL A 473 -24.39 16.34 -35.02
CA VAL A 473 -25.49 15.41 -34.76
C VAL A 473 -26.69 16.20 -34.27
N LYS A 474 -27.71 16.26 -35.08
CA LYS A 474 -29.05 16.78 -34.74
C LYS A 474 -29.70 15.82 -33.75
N VAL A 475 -30.04 16.31 -32.56
CA VAL A 475 -30.92 15.65 -31.61
C VAL A 475 -32.37 16.01 -31.95
N GLU A 476 -33.13 15.04 -32.40
CA GLU A 476 -34.59 15.15 -32.49
C GLU A 476 -35.19 14.91 -31.09
N GLN A 477 -35.92 15.92 -30.62
CA GLN A 477 -36.72 15.84 -29.40
C GLN A 477 -38.05 15.16 -29.70
N GLU A 478 -38.24 13.92 -29.22
CA GLU A 478 -39.57 13.33 -29.13
C GLU A 478 -40.23 13.67 -27.79
N ASN A 479 -41.35 14.37 -27.87
CA ASN A 479 -42.28 14.68 -26.80
C ASN A 479 -43.04 13.42 -26.37
N VAL A 480 -42.82 12.92 -25.17
CA VAL A 480 -43.70 11.92 -24.53
C VAL A 480 -44.43 12.58 -23.36
N LYS A 481 -45.75 12.62 -23.47
CA LYS A 481 -46.68 13.09 -22.43
C LYS A 481 -46.75 12.06 -21.28
N PRO A 482 -46.97 12.50 -20.03
CA PRO A 482 -47.16 11.57 -18.91
C PRO A 482 -48.58 11.00 -18.92
N SER A 483 -48.70 9.67 -18.73
CA SER A 483 -49.96 8.98 -18.48
C SER A 483 -50.11 8.70 -16.96
N ASP A 484 -51.15 9.30 -16.40
CA ASP A 484 -51.70 8.96 -15.09
C ASP A 484 -52.31 7.55 -15.07
N GLN A 485 -51.85 6.68 -14.18
CA GLN A 485 -52.70 5.63 -13.61
C GLN A 485 -52.21 5.19 -12.22
N PRO A 486 -53.11 4.92 -11.25
CA PRO A 486 -52.78 4.76 -9.85
C PRO A 486 -52.50 3.31 -9.44
N TYR A 487 -51.56 3.16 -8.48
CA TYR A 487 -51.28 1.90 -7.78
C TYR A 487 -52.39 1.47 -6.82
N PRO A 488 -52.72 0.18 -6.72
CA PRO A 488 -53.53 -0.34 -5.61
C PRO A 488 -52.63 -0.69 -4.38
N LYS A 489 -53.15 -0.29 -3.21
CA LYS A 489 -52.74 -0.84 -1.90
C LYS A 489 -53.68 -1.99 -1.54
N PRO A 490 -53.39 -2.82 -0.58
CA PRO A 490 -52.49 -2.78 0.56
C PRO A 490 -51.27 -3.66 0.48
#